data_b8627bb6117dd42bfe7b1360f11566f3
#
_entry.id   b8627bb6117dd42bfe7b1360f11566f3
#
_cell.length_a   1.000
_cell.length_b   1.000
_cell.length_c   1.000
_cell.angle_alpha   90.00
_cell.angle_beta   90.00
_cell.angle_gamma   90.00
#
_symmetry.space_group_name_H-M   'P 1'
#
loop_
_entity.id
_entity.type
_entity.pdbx_description
1 polymer ?
#
loop_
_entity_poly.entity_id
_entity_poly.type
_entity_poly.pdbx_seq_one_letter_code
_entity_poly.pdbx_strand_id
1 'polypeptide(L)'
;PDVRRRAYIAKGNCDSLKDRLTEDESASVYLYTSEWEPRDQCLYVVLNSVLRSQDRRKSIPPWFLFLKLLLTALFKLRSCSMTVWRGIPLDLRKQYEIGKTYTWWGFSSCTESISVLELDQFLGQEGKRTMFSIDCFNGKKIRQHSSIESEDEILLLPGSQFVVKSYFQPSKKDPDLFIIHLKQVEPPFVLLEPPSKDIFSSEIPEGK
;
A
#
# COMPACT_ATOMS: atom_id res chain seq x y z
N PRO A 1 -1.29 -10.39 -20.10
CA PRO A 1 -1.20 -8.94 -20.30
C PRO A 1 0.17 -8.60 -20.87
N ASP A 2 0.22 -7.68 -21.84
CA ASP A 2 1.49 -7.22 -22.41
C ASP A 2 2.19 -6.25 -21.41
N VAL A 3 2.91 -6.81 -20.46
CA VAL A 3 3.63 -6.06 -19.41
C VAL A 3 4.66 -5.10 -20.03
N ARG A 4 5.29 -5.46 -21.15
CA ARG A 4 6.27 -4.61 -21.83
C ARG A 4 5.64 -3.32 -22.35
N ARG A 5 4.49 -3.43 -23.03
CA ARG A 5 3.74 -2.28 -23.50
C ARG A 5 3.30 -1.38 -22.34
N ARG A 6 2.84 -1.97 -21.23
CA ARG A 6 2.40 -1.21 -20.05
C ARG A 6 3.55 -0.52 -19.35
N ALA A 7 4.71 -1.16 -19.24
CA ALA A 7 5.92 -0.54 -18.72
C ALA A 7 6.38 0.65 -19.59
N TYR A 8 6.29 0.52 -20.91
CA TYR A 8 6.57 1.62 -21.85
C TYR A 8 5.62 2.81 -21.64
N ILE A 9 4.31 2.54 -21.50
CA ILE A 9 3.30 3.57 -21.21
C ILE A 9 3.58 4.23 -19.86
N ALA A 10 3.89 3.44 -18.81
CA ALA A 10 4.21 3.96 -17.49
C ALA A 10 5.40 4.92 -17.53
N LYS A 11 6.46 4.58 -18.28
CA LYS A 11 7.61 5.49 -18.47
C LYS A 11 7.21 6.78 -19.18
N GLY A 12 6.41 6.71 -20.24
CA GLY A 12 5.94 7.90 -20.96
C GLY A 12 5.03 8.83 -20.14
N ASN A 13 4.47 8.36 -19.02
CA ASN A 13 3.68 9.19 -18.09
C ASN A 13 4.49 9.74 -16.91
N CYS A 14 5.81 9.50 -16.85
CA CYS A 14 6.69 9.93 -15.76
C CYS A 14 7.61 11.09 -16.16
N ASP A 15 7.06 12.12 -16.81
CA ASP A 15 7.82 13.22 -17.44
C ASP A 15 8.55 14.15 -16.42
N SER A 16 8.21 14.11 -15.15
CA SER A 16 8.85 14.94 -14.15
C SER A 16 9.47 14.09 -13.04
N LEU A 17 10.79 14.15 -12.92
CA LEU A 17 11.54 13.54 -11.82
C LEU A 17 11.22 14.27 -10.51
N LYS A 18 10.20 13.78 -9.79
CA LYS A 18 9.84 14.25 -8.44
C LYS A 18 10.48 13.33 -7.41
N ASP A 19 10.60 13.81 -6.18
CA ASP A 19 11.05 13.04 -5.02
C ASP A 19 12.38 12.30 -5.21
N ARG A 20 13.27 12.78 -6.09
CA ARG A 20 14.57 12.16 -6.44
C ARG A 20 14.44 10.74 -7.02
N LEU A 21 13.27 10.36 -7.51
CA LEU A 21 13.11 9.11 -8.22
C LEU A 21 13.69 9.20 -9.64
N THR A 22 14.28 8.11 -10.11
CA THR A 22 14.56 7.95 -11.53
C THR A 22 13.26 7.70 -12.30
N GLU A 23 13.30 7.85 -13.63
CA GLU A 23 12.18 7.53 -14.49
C GLU A 23 11.66 6.09 -14.27
N ASP A 24 12.58 5.11 -14.19
CA ASP A 24 12.21 3.72 -13.96
C ASP A 24 11.59 3.49 -12.57
N GLU A 25 12.08 4.18 -11.55
CA GLU A 25 11.53 4.10 -10.20
C GLU A 25 10.12 4.69 -10.14
N SER A 26 9.91 5.87 -10.72
CA SER A 26 8.58 6.50 -10.81
C SER A 26 7.63 5.62 -11.63
N ALA A 27 8.08 5.15 -12.80
CA ALA A 27 7.31 4.26 -13.65
C ALA A 27 6.94 2.93 -12.97
N SER A 28 7.76 2.43 -12.04
CA SER A 28 7.45 1.22 -11.28
C SER A 28 6.24 1.41 -10.35
N VAL A 29 6.12 2.60 -9.73
CA VAL A 29 4.96 2.97 -8.90
C VAL A 29 3.73 3.15 -9.79
N TYR A 30 3.87 3.90 -10.90
CA TYR A 30 2.80 4.09 -11.89
C TYR A 30 2.26 2.75 -12.40
N LEU A 31 3.15 1.83 -12.80
CA LEU A 31 2.78 0.51 -13.30
C LEU A 31 2.10 -0.33 -12.21
N TYR A 32 2.57 -0.25 -10.97
CA TYR A 32 1.98 -0.96 -9.85
C TYR A 32 0.54 -0.52 -9.59
N THR A 33 0.25 0.77 -9.67
CA THR A 33 -1.09 1.34 -9.43
C THR A 33 -2.00 1.30 -10.65
N SER A 34 -1.47 0.95 -11.83
CA SER A 34 -2.27 0.93 -13.06
C SER A 34 -3.35 -0.14 -13.05
N GLU A 35 -4.54 0.25 -13.50
CA GLU A 35 -5.67 -0.65 -13.67
C GLU A 35 -5.87 -1.05 -15.14
N TRP A 36 -6.36 -2.26 -15.36
CA TRP A 36 -6.74 -2.78 -16.68
C TRP A 36 -7.74 -3.93 -16.57
N GLU A 37 -8.36 -4.25 -17.67
CA GLU A 37 -9.25 -5.40 -17.78
C GLU A 37 -8.51 -6.63 -18.36
N PRO A 38 -8.79 -7.82 -17.79
CA PRO A 38 -9.59 -8.04 -16.58
C PRO A 38 -8.81 -7.64 -15.30
N ARG A 39 -9.53 -7.13 -14.30
CA ARG A 39 -8.96 -6.54 -13.08
C ARG A 39 -8.09 -7.51 -12.27
N ASP A 40 -8.43 -8.79 -12.27
CA ASP A 40 -7.66 -9.84 -11.58
C ASP A 40 -6.26 -10.05 -12.16
N GLN A 41 -5.98 -9.53 -13.36
CA GLN A 41 -4.67 -9.53 -13.98
C GLN A 41 -3.86 -8.25 -13.72
N CYS A 42 -4.43 -7.24 -13.04
CA CYS A 42 -3.69 -6.05 -12.66
C CYS A 42 -2.46 -6.42 -11.83
N LEU A 43 -1.37 -5.67 -12.05
CA LEU A 43 -0.08 -5.99 -11.44
C LEU A 43 -0.17 -6.06 -9.91
N TYR A 44 -0.86 -5.08 -9.30
CA TYR A 44 -1.05 -5.04 -7.84
C TYR A 44 -1.85 -6.23 -7.32
N VAL A 45 -2.83 -6.75 -8.08
CA VAL A 45 -3.62 -7.91 -7.69
C VAL A 45 -2.75 -9.16 -7.67
N VAL A 46 -2.04 -9.41 -8.80
CA VAL A 46 -1.20 -10.60 -8.96
C VAL A 46 -0.04 -10.59 -7.97
N LEU A 47 0.68 -9.47 -7.86
CA LEU A 47 1.82 -9.33 -6.93
C LEU A 47 1.39 -9.52 -5.48
N ASN A 48 0.30 -8.89 -5.06
CA ASN A 48 -0.20 -9.03 -3.70
C ASN A 48 -0.71 -10.44 -3.39
N SER A 49 -1.27 -11.15 -4.37
CA SER A 49 -1.62 -12.58 -4.24
C SER A 49 -0.37 -13.41 -3.95
N VAL A 50 0.72 -13.19 -4.69
CA VAL A 50 2.01 -13.87 -4.46
C VAL A 50 2.57 -13.55 -3.08
N LEU A 51 2.59 -12.27 -2.67
CA LEU A 51 3.12 -11.85 -1.38
C LEU A 51 2.35 -12.43 -0.19
N ARG A 52 1.03 -12.63 -0.33
CA ARG A 52 0.17 -13.20 0.70
C ARG A 52 0.15 -14.74 0.70
N SER A 53 0.66 -15.37 -0.35
CA SER A 53 0.67 -16.83 -0.47
C SER A 53 1.47 -17.49 0.66
N GLN A 54 1.03 -18.66 1.12
CA GLN A 54 1.79 -19.50 2.04
C GLN A 54 3.09 -20.00 1.39
N ASP A 55 3.07 -20.26 0.08
CA ASP A 55 4.21 -20.70 -0.72
C ASP A 55 5.03 -19.54 -1.30
N ARG A 56 4.92 -18.33 -0.72
CA ARG A 56 5.60 -17.12 -1.24
C ARG A 56 7.10 -17.29 -1.46
N ARG A 57 7.78 -18.12 -0.67
CA ARG A 57 9.21 -18.41 -0.87
C ARG A 57 9.51 -18.96 -2.26
N LYS A 58 8.59 -19.73 -2.85
CA LYS A 58 8.72 -20.30 -4.20
C LYS A 58 8.19 -19.36 -5.27
N SER A 59 7.21 -18.52 -4.93
CA SER A 59 6.47 -17.71 -5.88
C SER A 59 7.04 -16.29 -6.07
N ILE A 60 7.79 -15.76 -5.09
CA ILE A 60 8.40 -14.42 -5.13
C ILE A 60 9.62 -14.31 -6.08
N PRO A 61 10.52 -15.31 -6.26
CA PRO A 61 11.75 -15.13 -7.03
C PRO A 61 11.57 -14.49 -8.41
N PRO A 62 10.55 -14.81 -9.23
CA PRO A 62 10.32 -14.14 -10.50
C PRO A 62 10.07 -12.63 -10.39
N TRP A 63 9.66 -12.16 -9.21
CA TRP A 63 9.32 -10.77 -8.92
C TRP A 63 10.47 -9.95 -8.34
N PHE A 64 11.60 -10.56 -8.00
CA PHE A 64 12.68 -9.90 -7.28
C PHE A 64 13.17 -8.60 -7.93
N LEU A 65 13.35 -8.59 -9.25
CA LEU A 65 13.82 -7.39 -9.95
C LEU A 65 12.80 -6.25 -9.88
N PHE A 66 11.52 -6.58 -10.11
CA PHE A 66 10.44 -5.58 -10.01
C PHE A 66 10.26 -5.10 -8.56
N LEU A 67 10.25 -6.02 -7.59
CA LEU A 67 10.16 -5.67 -6.17
C LEU A 67 11.34 -4.81 -5.72
N LYS A 68 12.56 -5.13 -6.17
CA LYS A 68 13.74 -4.31 -5.88
C LYS A 68 13.56 -2.89 -6.40
N LEU A 69 13.11 -2.72 -7.64
CA LEU A 69 12.88 -1.41 -8.25
C LEU A 69 11.78 -0.63 -7.50
N LEU A 70 10.61 -1.25 -7.30
CA LEU A 70 9.47 -0.64 -6.62
C LEU A 70 9.82 -0.26 -5.16
N LEU A 71 10.45 -1.16 -4.42
CA LEU A 71 10.85 -0.89 -3.03
C LEU A 71 11.92 0.19 -2.96
N THR A 72 12.88 0.22 -3.90
CA THR A 72 13.88 1.31 -3.97
C THR A 72 13.18 2.65 -4.14
N ALA A 73 12.20 2.75 -5.05
CA ALA A 73 11.39 3.95 -5.21
C ALA A 73 10.69 4.33 -3.90
N LEU A 74 9.95 3.39 -3.31
CA LEU A 74 9.16 3.65 -2.09
C LEU A 74 10.03 4.01 -0.88
N PHE A 75 11.22 3.43 -0.73
CA PHE A 75 12.13 3.80 0.35
C PHE A 75 12.74 5.20 0.19
N LYS A 76 12.87 5.72 -1.03
CA LYS A 76 13.27 7.11 -1.29
C LYS A 76 12.17 8.11 -0.93
N LEU A 77 10.89 7.72 -1.02
CA LEU A 77 9.79 8.57 -0.65
C LEU A 77 9.78 8.83 0.87
N ARG A 78 9.44 10.06 1.25
CA ARG A 78 9.31 10.44 2.65
C ARG A 78 8.22 9.60 3.33
N SER A 79 8.53 9.03 4.50
CA SER A 79 7.54 8.34 5.33
C SER A 79 6.58 9.35 5.96
N CYS A 80 5.30 8.99 6.05
CA CYS A 80 4.31 9.75 6.80
C CYS A 80 3.88 8.96 8.05
N SER A 81 3.70 9.69 9.15
CA SER A 81 3.17 9.18 10.40
C SER A 81 1.83 9.85 10.65
N MET A 82 0.75 9.11 10.45
CA MET A 82 -0.62 9.63 10.53
C MET A 82 -1.64 8.51 10.58
N THR A 83 -2.89 8.86 10.86
CA THR A 83 -4.02 7.92 10.70
C THR A 83 -4.44 7.88 9.23
N VAL A 84 -4.50 6.67 8.68
CA VAL A 84 -4.96 6.40 7.32
C VAL A 84 -6.12 5.41 7.33
N TRP A 85 -6.87 5.37 6.23
CA TRP A 85 -8.10 4.60 6.14
C TRP A 85 -8.03 3.58 5.00
N ARG A 86 -8.65 2.41 5.22
CA ARG A 86 -8.79 1.39 4.20
C ARG A 86 -10.15 0.71 4.31
N GLY A 87 -10.91 0.66 3.21
CA GLY A 87 -12.17 -0.04 3.11
C GLY A 87 -12.00 -1.48 2.59
N ILE A 88 -12.77 -2.42 3.13
CA ILE A 88 -12.89 -3.80 2.64
C ILE A 88 -14.36 -4.19 2.63
N PRO A 89 -14.93 -4.63 1.50
CA PRO A 89 -16.35 -5.00 1.40
C PRO A 89 -16.61 -6.41 1.96
N LEU A 90 -16.16 -6.66 3.20
CA LEU A 90 -16.32 -7.92 3.95
C LEU A 90 -16.38 -7.63 5.44
N ASP A 91 -17.04 -8.49 6.20
CA ASP A 91 -16.98 -8.48 7.67
C ASP A 91 -15.73 -9.23 8.16
N LEU A 92 -14.74 -8.47 8.62
CA LEU A 92 -13.47 -9.01 9.10
C LEU A 92 -13.36 -9.08 10.64
N ARG A 93 -14.40 -8.74 11.41
CA ARG A 93 -14.35 -8.71 12.88
C ARG A 93 -13.85 -10.01 13.52
N LYS A 94 -14.29 -11.15 12.99
CA LYS A 94 -13.87 -12.46 13.51
C LYS A 94 -12.41 -12.79 13.25
N GLN A 95 -11.78 -12.10 12.30
CA GLN A 95 -10.39 -12.33 11.90
C GLN A 95 -9.41 -11.43 12.66
N TYR A 96 -9.90 -10.33 13.26
CA TYR A 96 -9.09 -9.34 13.96
C TYR A 96 -9.51 -9.28 15.43
N GLU A 97 -8.75 -9.93 16.32
CA GLU A 97 -9.02 -9.95 17.75
C GLU A 97 -8.27 -8.81 18.46
N ILE A 98 -8.96 -8.10 19.38
CA ILE A 98 -8.36 -7.00 20.15
C ILE A 98 -7.12 -7.50 20.90
N GLY A 99 -6.05 -6.70 20.85
CA GLY A 99 -4.76 -6.99 21.47
C GLY A 99 -3.85 -7.91 20.66
N LYS A 100 -4.36 -8.60 19.62
CA LYS A 100 -3.50 -9.42 18.75
C LYS A 100 -2.80 -8.60 17.69
N THR A 101 -1.63 -9.07 17.26
CA THR A 101 -0.81 -8.48 16.20
C THR A 101 -0.95 -9.30 14.93
N TYR A 102 -1.15 -8.60 13.82
CA TYR A 102 -1.29 -9.18 12.48
C TYR A 102 -0.23 -8.62 11.55
N THR A 103 0.36 -9.49 10.72
CA THR A 103 1.31 -9.10 9.68
C THR A 103 0.60 -9.02 8.33
N TRP A 104 0.65 -7.86 7.69
CA TRP A 104 0.15 -7.67 6.34
C TRP A 104 1.28 -7.90 5.32
N TRP A 105 1.26 -9.08 4.71
CA TRP A 105 2.32 -9.52 3.80
C TRP A 105 2.32 -8.84 2.43
N GLY A 106 1.20 -8.30 1.99
CA GLY A 106 1.08 -7.54 0.75
C GLY A 106 1.19 -6.05 0.97
N PHE A 107 1.43 -5.31 -0.09
CA PHE A 107 1.20 -3.86 -0.09
C PHE A 107 -0.28 -3.57 0.22
N SER A 108 -0.54 -2.49 0.89
CA SER A 108 -1.90 -2.12 1.26
C SER A 108 -2.14 -0.65 0.96
N SER A 109 -3.02 -0.42 -0.03
CA SER A 109 -3.51 0.90 -0.40
C SER A 109 -4.41 1.44 0.70
N CYS A 110 -4.13 2.65 1.13
CA CYS A 110 -4.89 3.41 2.11
C CYS A 110 -5.07 4.84 1.60
N THR A 111 -5.96 5.59 2.21
CA THR A 111 -6.16 7.01 1.92
C THR A 111 -6.19 7.84 3.20
N GLU A 112 -5.84 9.12 3.11
CA GLU A 112 -6.06 10.08 4.22
C GLU A 112 -7.47 10.68 4.17
N SER A 113 -8.20 10.50 3.07
CA SER A 113 -9.55 11.04 2.88
C SER A 113 -10.62 9.96 3.04
N ILE A 114 -11.47 10.10 4.06
CA ILE A 114 -12.62 9.18 4.27
C ILE A 114 -13.59 9.24 3.10
N SER A 115 -13.75 10.39 2.44
CA SER A 115 -14.66 10.55 1.29
C SER A 115 -14.27 9.66 0.10
N VAL A 116 -13.00 9.34 -0.06
CA VAL A 116 -12.55 8.40 -1.11
C VAL A 116 -13.08 6.99 -0.85
N LEU A 117 -13.27 6.60 0.41
CA LEU A 117 -13.79 5.27 0.76
C LEU A 117 -15.27 5.11 0.47
N GLU A 118 -16.03 6.19 0.34
CA GLU A 118 -17.47 6.13 0.00
C GLU A 118 -17.70 5.69 -1.45
N LEU A 119 -16.65 5.70 -2.29
CA LEU A 119 -16.73 5.17 -3.65
C LEU A 119 -16.95 3.64 -3.62
N ASP A 120 -17.84 3.15 -4.49
CA ASP A 120 -18.24 1.73 -4.54
C ASP A 120 -17.08 0.76 -4.73
N GLN A 121 -16.01 1.20 -5.39
CA GLN A 121 -14.81 0.40 -5.61
C GLN A 121 -13.97 0.11 -4.35
N PHE A 122 -14.15 0.91 -3.27
CA PHE A 122 -13.39 0.74 -2.02
C PHE A 122 -14.23 0.10 -0.93
N LEU A 123 -15.19 0.83 -0.37
CA LEU A 123 -16.03 0.37 0.73
C LEU A 123 -17.47 0.12 0.28
N GLY A 124 -17.96 0.94 -0.65
CA GLY A 124 -19.36 0.96 -1.05
C GLY A 124 -20.29 1.45 0.05
N GLN A 125 -21.59 1.45 -0.25
CA GLN A 125 -22.63 1.93 0.67
C GLN A 125 -23.48 0.82 1.26
N GLU A 126 -23.41 -0.40 0.71
CA GLU A 126 -24.28 -1.52 1.08
C GLU A 126 -23.49 -2.78 1.46
N GLY A 127 -24.13 -3.66 2.21
CA GLY A 127 -23.58 -4.95 2.63
C GLY A 127 -22.56 -4.84 3.77
N LYS A 128 -22.09 -6.00 4.22
CA LYS A 128 -21.14 -6.09 5.33
C LYS A 128 -19.77 -5.57 4.92
N ARG A 129 -19.29 -4.59 5.66
CA ARG A 129 -18.09 -3.82 5.34
C ARG A 129 -17.23 -3.61 6.56
N THR A 130 -15.93 -3.63 6.37
CA THR A 130 -14.95 -3.25 7.39
C THR A 130 -14.16 -2.05 6.92
N MET A 131 -14.12 -1.01 7.72
CA MET A 131 -13.22 0.11 7.57
C MET A 131 -12.09 -0.01 8.59
N PHE A 132 -10.86 -0.04 8.12
CA PHE A 132 -9.69 0.06 8.98
C PHE A 132 -9.33 1.52 9.19
N SER A 133 -9.20 1.92 10.46
CA SER A 133 -8.55 3.15 10.90
C SER A 133 -7.16 2.76 11.37
N ILE A 134 -6.11 3.25 10.70
CA ILE A 134 -4.76 2.72 10.88
C ILE A 134 -3.82 3.85 11.29
N ASP A 135 -3.33 3.83 12.53
CA ASP A 135 -2.23 4.70 12.94
C ASP A 135 -0.92 4.12 12.40
N CYS A 136 -0.43 4.65 11.29
CA CYS A 136 0.83 4.23 10.68
C CYS A 136 1.97 5.22 10.99
N PHE A 137 3.23 4.76 10.86
CA PHE A 137 4.41 5.60 11.02
C PHE A 137 5.35 5.58 9.81
N ASN A 138 5.13 4.69 8.84
CA ASN A 138 5.98 4.56 7.65
C ASN A 138 5.20 4.45 6.34
N GLY A 139 3.96 4.96 6.30
CA GLY A 139 3.18 5.04 5.07
C GLY A 139 3.90 5.85 4.00
N LYS A 140 3.73 5.51 2.73
CA LYS A 140 4.36 6.19 1.58
C LYS A 140 3.31 6.90 0.75
N LYS A 141 3.37 8.24 0.69
CA LYS A 141 2.52 9.03 -0.20
C LYS A 141 2.98 8.85 -1.62
N ILE A 142 2.19 8.16 -2.44
CA ILE A 142 2.55 7.80 -3.82
C ILE A 142 1.77 8.58 -4.88
N ARG A 143 0.89 9.50 -4.49
CA ARG A 143 0.01 10.28 -5.37
C ARG A 143 0.71 10.81 -6.62
N GLN A 144 1.91 11.39 -6.46
CA GLN A 144 2.64 12.04 -7.57
C GLN A 144 3.24 11.05 -8.57
N HIS A 145 3.23 9.76 -8.25
CA HIS A 145 3.77 8.66 -9.05
C HIS A 145 2.72 7.61 -9.36
N SER A 146 1.48 7.77 -8.84
CA SER A 146 0.35 6.88 -9.08
C SER A 146 -0.27 7.13 -10.45
N SER A 147 -0.83 6.08 -11.07
CA SER A 147 -1.66 6.21 -12.27
C SER A 147 -3.02 6.86 -11.97
N ILE A 148 -3.43 6.93 -10.69
CA ILE A 148 -4.71 7.50 -10.24
C ILE A 148 -4.43 8.52 -9.13
N GLU A 149 -4.11 9.74 -9.52
CA GLU A 149 -3.75 10.82 -8.59
C GLU A 149 -4.90 11.24 -7.64
N SER A 150 -6.16 11.02 -8.06
CA SER A 150 -7.35 11.42 -7.28
C SER A 150 -7.58 10.59 -6.03
N GLU A 151 -6.91 9.45 -5.86
CA GLU A 151 -7.10 8.56 -4.71
C GLU A 151 -6.34 9.01 -3.46
N ASP A 152 -5.46 10.02 -3.55
CA ASP A 152 -4.59 10.45 -2.44
C ASP A 152 -3.95 9.26 -1.71
N GLU A 153 -3.42 8.33 -2.52
CA GLU A 153 -3.01 7.01 -2.05
C GLU A 153 -1.79 7.07 -1.14
N ILE A 154 -1.94 6.39 0.00
CA ILE A 154 -0.85 6.09 0.93
C ILE A 154 -0.64 4.58 0.91
N LEU A 155 0.55 4.15 0.49
CA LEU A 155 0.90 2.75 0.39
C LEU A 155 1.63 2.28 1.66
N LEU A 156 1.06 1.29 2.35
CA LEU A 156 1.73 0.58 3.42
C LEU A 156 2.55 -0.57 2.83
N LEU A 157 3.79 -0.71 3.33
CA LEU A 157 4.75 -1.68 2.80
C LEU A 157 4.42 -3.12 3.22
N PRO A 158 4.80 -4.12 2.42
CA PRO A 158 4.64 -5.53 2.79
C PRO A 158 5.45 -5.85 4.06
N GLY A 159 4.93 -6.76 4.88
CA GLY A 159 5.54 -7.10 6.17
C GLY A 159 5.21 -6.13 7.31
N SER A 160 4.38 -5.10 7.08
CA SER A 160 3.92 -4.22 8.14
C SER A 160 3.10 -4.97 9.17
N GLN A 161 3.35 -4.68 10.46
CA GLN A 161 2.64 -5.30 11.57
C GLN A 161 1.71 -4.31 12.27
N PHE A 162 0.54 -4.80 12.66
CA PHE A 162 -0.50 -3.99 13.29
C PHE A 162 -1.10 -4.72 14.48
N VAL A 163 -1.20 -4.03 15.63
CA VAL A 163 -1.97 -4.49 16.77
C VAL A 163 -3.39 -3.93 16.69
N VAL A 164 -4.38 -4.78 16.93
CA VAL A 164 -5.79 -4.36 17.02
C VAL A 164 -6.01 -3.65 18.34
N LYS A 165 -6.40 -2.39 18.31
CA LYS A 165 -6.65 -1.57 19.51
C LYS A 165 -8.09 -1.65 19.95
N SER A 166 -9.02 -1.52 19.02
CA SER A 166 -10.45 -1.53 19.28
C SER A 166 -11.23 -1.78 18.00
N TYR A 167 -12.51 -2.05 18.13
CA TYR A 167 -13.46 -1.95 17.02
C TYR A 167 -14.81 -1.43 17.53
N PHE A 168 -15.54 -0.75 16.67
CA PHE A 168 -16.85 -0.25 16.98
C PHE A 168 -17.73 -0.13 15.72
N GLN A 169 -19.03 -0.05 15.96
CA GLN A 169 -20.01 0.21 14.94
C GLN A 169 -20.35 1.71 14.98
N PRO A 170 -20.06 2.48 13.92
CA PRO A 170 -20.18 3.94 13.96
C PRO A 170 -21.64 4.42 14.02
N SER A 171 -22.59 3.65 13.50
CA SER A 171 -24.00 4.04 13.45
C SER A 171 -24.93 2.84 13.57
N LYS A 172 -26.02 3.00 14.37
CA LYS A 172 -27.12 2.04 14.38
C LYS A 172 -27.92 2.03 13.07
N LYS A 173 -27.83 3.11 12.27
CA LYS A 173 -28.50 3.22 10.97
C LYS A 173 -27.77 2.43 9.88
N ASP A 174 -26.49 2.17 10.08
CA ASP A 174 -25.66 1.33 9.20
C ASP A 174 -25.08 0.16 10.00
N PRO A 175 -25.87 -0.90 10.24
CA PRO A 175 -25.46 -2.03 11.07
C PRO A 175 -24.40 -2.91 10.41
N ASP A 176 -24.14 -2.73 9.14
CA ASP A 176 -23.22 -3.54 8.35
C ASP A 176 -21.81 -2.92 8.22
N LEU A 177 -21.63 -1.68 8.66
CA LEU A 177 -20.33 -1.02 8.71
C LEU A 177 -19.69 -1.20 10.08
N PHE A 178 -18.44 -1.71 10.08
CA PHE A 178 -17.60 -1.86 11.27
C PHE A 178 -16.26 -1.17 11.07
N ILE A 179 -15.81 -0.46 12.12
CA ILE A 179 -14.49 0.17 12.12
C ILE A 179 -13.58 -0.65 13.03
N ILE A 180 -12.42 -1.06 12.51
CA ILE A 180 -11.35 -1.72 13.25
C ILE A 180 -10.18 -0.75 13.34
N HIS A 181 -9.83 -0.36 14.56
CA HIS A 181 -8.66 0.49 14.82
C HIS A 181 -7.41 -0.35 14.96
N LEU A 182 -6.45 -0.10 14.08
CA LEU A 182 -5.14 -0.73 14.04
C LEU A 182 -4.06 0.29 14.38
N LYS A 183 -3.09 -0.13 15.17
CA LYS A 183 -1.86 0.64 15.39
C LYS A 183 -0.69 -0.12 14.81
N GLN A 184 0.07 0.50 13.92
CA GLN A 184 1.30 -0.07 13.39
C GLN A 184 2.32 -0.21 14.53
N VAL A 185 3.04 -1.32 14.53
CA VAL A 185 4.10 -1.63 15.50
C VAL A 185 5.35 -2.09 14.77
N GLU A 186 6.50 -1.85 15.38
CA GLU A 186 7.75 -2.41 14.88
C GLU A 186 7.72 -3.94 15.05
N PRO A 187 8.06 -4.70 14.01
CA PRO A 187 8.19 -6.15 14.14
C PRO A 187 9.40 -6.49 15.04
N PRO A 188 9.37 -7.62 15.76
CA PRO A 188 10.47 -8.02 16.65
C PRO A 188 11.78 -8.31 15.91
N PHE A 189 11.73 -8.47 14.60
CA PHE A 189 12.86 -8.58 13.68
C PHE A 189 12.49 -7.98 12.33
N VAL A 190 13.49 -7.52 11.59
CA VAL A 190 13.26 -6.83 10.31
C VAL A 190 12.66 -7.82 9.29
N LEU A 191 11.44 -7.55 8.84
CA LEU A 191 10.73 -8.34 7.83
C LEU A 191 10.96 -7.82 6.41
N LEU A 192 11.32 -6.54 6.28
CA LEU A 192 11.61 -5.89 5.01
C LEU A 192 12.76 -4.90 5.21
N GLU A 193 13.87 -5.14 4.53
CA GLU A 193 15.02 -4.24 4.50
C GLU A 193 14.98 -3.35 3.25
N PRO A 194 15.51 -2.11 3.32
CA PRO A 194 15.77 -1.33 2.12
C PRO A 194 16.66 -2.08 1.13
N PRO A 195 16.39 -1.99 -0.19
CA PRO A 195 17.13 -2.74 -1.21
C PRO A 195 18.63 -2.42 -1.29
N SER A 196 19.07 -1.23 -0.83
CA SER A 196 20.46 -0.88 -0.60
C SER A 196 20.58 0.10 0.55
N LYS A 197 21.71 0.02 1.29
CA LYS A 197 22.00 0.95 2.40
C LYS A 197 22.37 2.35 1.91
N ASP A 198 22.79 2.50 0.65
CA ASP A 198 23.29 3.76 0.08
C ASP A 198 22.18 4.76 -0.26
N ILE A 199 20.91 4.35 -0.17
CA ILE A 199 19.75 5.23 -0.44
C ILE A 199 19.67 6.38 0.57
N PHE A 200 20.23 6.23 1.77
CA PHE A 200 20.14 7.20 2.86
C PHE A 200 21.42 8.00 3.10
N SER A 201 22.53 7.71 2.38
CA SER A 201 23.84 8.32 2.63
C SER A 201 24.07 9.66 1.94
N SER A 202 23.11 10.23 1.24
CA SER A 202 23.21 11.60 0.74
C SER A 202 22.64 12.59 1.77
N GLU A 203 23.33 12.77 2.90
CA GLU A 203 23.15 13.93 3.76
C GLU A 203 23.36 15.20 2.94
N ILE A 204 22.41 16.11 3.05
CA ILE A 204 22.49 17.46 2.49
C ILE A 204 23.72 18.12 3.11
N PRO A 205 24.68 18.67 2.35
CA PRO A 205 25.66 19.56 2.94
C PRO A 205 24.89 20.79 3.44
N GLU A 206 24.90 21.02 4.74
CA GLU A 206 24.44 22.26 5.33
C GLU A 206 25.24 23.39 4.66
N GLY A 207 24.52 24.19 3.85
CA GLY A 207 25.06 25.38 3.24
C GLY A 207 25.44 26.39 4.33
N LYS A 208 26.70 26.74 4.32
CA LYS A 208 27.20 27.93 5.03
C LYS A 208 26.68 29.19 4.36
#